data_39ec1eae38b3b9ad241bcce443d3ed2c
#
_entry.id   39ec1eae38b3b9ad241bcce443d3ed2c
#
_cell.length_a   1.000
_cell.length_b   1.000
_cell.length_c   1.000
_cell.angle_alpha   90.00
_cell.angle_beta   90.00
_cell.angle_gamma   90.00
#
_symmetry.space_group_name_H-M   'P 1'
#
loop_
_entity.id
_entity.type
_entity.pdbx_description
1 polymer ?
#
loop_
_entity_poly.entity_id
_entity_poly.type
_entity_poly.pdbx_seq_one_letter_code
_entity_poly.pdbx_strand_id
1 'polypeptide(L)'
;MDLVEELVNVVGKKNVITNKAKSLRFRKGYRSGKGDAVAVVFPATLMAMWRVLNVLHDNNIIIIMQAANTSLTEGSVPAPGYDRSAVVVNGMKIKDLQLINNGEQVLAFPGTTLFHLENELRPLKREPHSVIGSSNLGASVIGGINNNSGGALIRRGPAYTELSLYVWIDEHDEMHLVNHLGIDLGKTPEEIITNLQNRNFDLNQVPATEHHASMFHHEQVVRDVESDKPIRYNANPKELYEVSGSSGHVAALAVRLDTFPMDKKTQMFYIGTNNPDELEDIRRHIMTTFKELPVSGEYMHKNAYKLAKKYGKDSLIVIEKIGTGHLPQMFALKAWGERFLKHIPFFKPYFPDRLLQTLSNLFPNQMPKRLDDYYEKYDHYLQLKMAGNGIEEAREYLKSYFDKASGDYFEADANETSKAATHRYVTAGVAIRYQELKQDSIDILPLDIALASNDYKWFEHLPKEIEDKIEHKIYYGHLLDHVMHQDYILKPGVDAHELKKKCLKFWMSVTLFIQPNTMLGIYIWQHRP
;
A
#
# COMPACT_ATOMS: atom_id res chain seq x y z
N MET A 1 31.39 18.28 18.20
CA MET A 1 30.11 19.04 18.16
C MET A 1 29.03 18.08 18.62
N ASP A 2 27.99 18.52 19.27
CA ASP A 2 26.87 17.61 19.60
C ASP A 2 26.15 17.21 18.29
N LEU A 3 25.79 15.95 18.14
CA LEU A 3 25.10 15.42 16.95
C LEU A 3 23.91 16.28 16.54
N VAL A 4 23.11 16.74 17.51
CA VAL A 4 21.93 17.58 17.23
C VAL A 4 22.34 18.94 16.65
N GLU A 5 23.44 19.53 17.10
CA GLU A 5 23.99 20.78 16.56
C GLU A 5 24.46 20.58 15.11
N GLU A 6 25.15 19.47 14.81
CA GLU A 6 25.58 19.15 13.44
C GLU A 6 24.36 19.01 12.51
N LEU A 7 23.35 18.26 12.92
CA LEU A 7 22.11 18.12 12.15
C LEU A 7 21.39 19.46 11.94
N VAL A 8 21.35 20.31 12.98
CA VAL A 8 20.77 21.67 12.90
C VAL A 8 21.54 22.54 11.92
N ASN A 9 22.87 22.43 11.87
CA ASN A 9 23.72 23.17 10.92
C ASN A 9 23.42 22.76 9.46
N VAL A 10 23.11 21.48 9.21
CA VAL A 10 22.80 20.99 7.85
C VAL A 10 21.39 21.39 7.40
N VAL A 11 20.37 21.18 8.24
CA VAL A 11 18.97 21.33 7.80
C VAL A 11 18.23 22.51 8.41
N GLY A 12 18.83 23.18 9.39
CA GLY A 12 18.21 24.27 10.15
C GLY A 12 17.33 23.78 11.31
N LYS A 13 17.30 24.56 12.40
CA LYS A 13 16.62 24.22 13.69
C LYS A 13 15.15 23.81 13.54
N LYS A 14 14.41 24.41 12.63
CA LYS A 14 12.98 24.10 12.36
C LYS A 14 12.76 22.71 11.76
N ASN A 15 13.80 22.09 11.25
CA ASN A 15 13.80 20.81 10.57
C ASN A 15 14.37 19.66 11.44
N VAL A 16 14.60 19.90 12.73
CA VAL A 16 15.06 18.89 13.70
C VAL A 16 14.08 18.84 14.88
N ILE A 17 13.55 17.68 15.17
CA ILE A 17 12.65 17.44 16.32
C ILE A 17 13.35 16.51 17.30
N THR A 18 13.70 17.01 18.49
CA THR A 18 14.26 16.24 19.60
C THR A 18 13.25 15.98 20.73
N ASN A 19 12.18 16.75 20.78
CA ASN A 19 11.14 16.60 21.79
C ASN A 19 10.39 15.26 21.64
N LYS A 20 10.42 14.43 22.67
CA LYS A 20 9.84 13.07 22.68
C LYS A 20 8.34 13.04 22.34
N ALA A 21 7.55 14.01 22.82
CA ALA A 21 6.11 14.06 22.55
C ALA A 21 5.81 14.45 21.08
N LYS A 22 6.56 15.41 20.53
CA LYS A 22 6.40 15.85 19.13
C LYS A 22 6.90 14.82 18.14
N SER A 23 7.95 14.06 18.49
CA SER A 23 8.54 13.02 17.62
C SER A 23 7.75 11.71 17.63
N LEU A 24 6.86 11.50 18.61
CA LEU A 24 6.16 10.21 18.79
C LEU A 24 5.48 9.71 17.50
N ARG A 25 4.83 10.57 16.73
CA ARG A 25 4.14 10.21 15.49
C ARG A 25 5.08 9.67 14.39
N PHE A 26 6.37 9.96 14.48
CA PHE A 26 7.41 9.49 13.55
C PHE A 26 8.13 8.25 14.08
N ARG A 27 8.01 7.98 15.38
CA ARG A 27 8.63 6.84 16.06
C ARG A 27 7.63 5.69 16.32
N LYS A 28 6.38 5.86 15.92
CA LYS A 28 5.32 4.86 15.97
C LYS A 28 4.82 4.59 14.56
N GLY A 29 4.74 3.31 14.19
CA GLY A 29 4.19 2.87 12.90
C GLY A 29 2.68 3.08 12.80
N TYR A 30 2.16 2.97 11.60
CA TYR A 30 0.74 3.17 11.32
C TYR A 30 -0.14 2.14 12.04
N ARG A 31 0.24 0.86 12.02
CA ARG A 31 -0.47 -0.21 12.75
C ARG A 31 0.32 -0.68 13.97
N SER A 32 1.61 -0.89 13.84
CA SER A 32 2.48 -1.46 14.87
C SER A 32 3.87 -0.87 14.81
N GLY A 33 4.72 -1.28 15.72
CA GLY A 33 6.09 -0.81 15.85
C GLY A 33 6.19 0.52 16.58
N LYS A 34 7.13 0.60 17.51
CA LYS A 34 7.45 1.80 18.26
C LYS A 34 8.83 1.64 18.88
N GLY A 35 9.67 2.64 18.70
CA GLY A 35 10.99 2.69 19.32
C GLY A 35 11.42 4.11 19.66
N ASP A 36 12.66 4.25 20.11
CA ASP A 36 13.25 5.53 20.46
C ASP A 36 14.19 6.02 19.36
N ALA A 37 14.23 7.34 19.19
CA ALA A 37 15.19 8.04 18.36
C ALA A 37 15.60 9.34 19.07
N VAL A 38 16.87 9.73 18.91
CA VAL A 38 17.40 10.97 19.51
C VAL A 38 16.86 12.19 18.78
N ALA A 39 16.60 12.06 17.49
CA ALA A 39 16.01 13.12 16.66
C ALA A 39 15.18 12.57 15.50
N VAL A 40 14.31 13.42 14.97
CA VAL A 40 13.68 13.27 13.65
C VAL A 40 14.11 14.46 12.80
N VAL A 41 14.69 14.19 11.63
CA VAL A 41 15.31 15.19 10.75
C VAL A 41 14.54 15.25 9.43
N PHE A 42 14.32 16.47 8.92
CA PHE A 42 13.56 16.72 7.70
C PHE A 42 14.43 17.46 6.68
N PRO A 43 15.28 16.80 5.91
CA PRO A 43 15.99 17.44 4.80
C PRO A 43 15.00 17.94 3.76
N ALA A 44 15.25 19.14 3.21
CA ALA A 44 14.37 19.78 2.24
C ALA A 44 14.90 19.68 0.80
N THR A 45 16.12 19.19 0.61
CA THR A 45 16.78 18.98 -0.69
C THR A 45 17.55 17.66 -0.67
N LEU A 46 17.86 17.11 -1.84
CA LEU A 46 18.68 15.89 -1.95
C LEU A 46 20.08 16.12 -1.37
N MET A 47 20.68 17.29 -1.62
CA MET A 47 21.99 17.65 -1.06
C MET A 47 21.97 17.71 0.47
N ALA A 48 20.88 18.26 1.06
CA ALA A 48 20.73 18.26 2.51
C ALA A 48 20.55 16.83 3.06
N MET A 49 19.84 15.95 2.32
CA MET A 49 19.71 14.54 2.70
C MET A 49 21.06 13.83 2.67
N TRP A 50 21.82 13.98 1.61
CA TRP A 50 23.18 13.43 1.49
C TRP A 50 24.06 13.85 2.68
N ARG A 51 24.10 15.16 3.00
CA ARG A 51 24.87 15.68 4.14
C ARG A 51 24.38 15.14 5.49
N VAL A 52 23.07 14.97 5.67
CA VAL A 52 22.52 14.35 6.89
C VAL A 52 22.98 12.90 7.00
N LEU A 53 22.94 12.13 5.92
CA LEU A 53 23.39 10.74 5.92
C LEU A 53 24.88 10.63 6.28
N ASN A 54 25.74 11.52 5.73
CA ASN A 54 27.16 11.57 6.11
C ASN A 54 27.36 11.87 7.59
N VAL A 55 26.69 12.90 8.13
CA VAL A 55 26.78 13.23 9.57
C VAL A 55 26.35 12.03 10.44
N LEU A 56 25.29 11.32 10.06
CA LEU A 56 24.81 10.16 10.83
C LEU A 56 25.78 8.98 10.75
N HIS A 57 26.32 8.72 9.59
CA HIS A 57 27.35 7.68 9.37
C HIS A 57 28.61 7.98 10.19
N ASP A 58 29.19 9.19 10.06
CA ASP A 58 30.41 9.60 10.76
C ASP A 58 30.26 9.53 12.29
N ASN A 59 29.04 9.68 12.81
CA ASN A 59 28.72 9.59 14.23
C ASN A 59 28.24 8.18 14.66
N ASN A 60 28.30 7.18 13.77
CA ASN A 60 27.87 5.78 14.04
C ASN A 60 26.41 5.69 14.54
N ILE A 61 25.50 6.39 13.87
CA ILE A 61 24.07 6.46 14.22
C ILE A 61 23.26 5.53 13.33
N ILE A 62 22.32 4.80 13.92
CA ILE A 62 21.34 4.00 13.15
C ILE A 62 20.43 4.94 12.36
N ILE A 63 20.40 4.78 11.04
CA ILE A 63 19.62 5.59 10.12
C ILE A 63 18.29 4.91 9.84
N ILE A 64 17.17 5.56 10.19
CA ILE A 64 15.83 5.09 9.89
C ILE A 64 15.24 5.97 8.79
N MET A 65 15.24 5.48 7.56
CA MET A 65 14.61 6.20 6.44
C MET A 65 13.09 6.15 6.53
N GLN A 66 12.44 7.29 6.40
CA GLN A 66 10.99 7.40 6.50
C GLN A 66 10.44 8.36 5.46
N ALA A 67 9.29 8.00 4.87
CA ALA A 67 8.46 8.90 4.08
C ALA A 67 7.15 9.20 4.83
N ALA A 68 5.98 8.86 4.26
CA ALA A 68 4.67 9.13 4.85
C ALA A 68 4.32 8.26 6.08
N ASN A 69 5.11 7.25 6.38
CA ASN A 69 4.88 6.30 7.48
C ASN A 69 3.50 5.61 7.41
N THR A 70 3.08 5.24 6.20
CA THR A 70 1.80 4.54 5.93
C THR A 70 1.98 3.04 5.73
N SER A 71 3.21 2.54 5.86
CA SER A 71 3.52 1.11 5.72
C SER A 71 2.81 0.28 6.80
N LEU A 72 2.45 -0.93 6.44
CA LEU A 72 1.96 -1.95 7.38
C LEU A 72 3.11 -2.71 8.04
N THR A 73 4.35 -2.48 7.56
CA THR A 73 5.59 -3.00 8.15
C THR A 73 6.18 -2.00 9.11
N GLU A 74 7.12 -2.44 9.93
CA GLU A 74 7.79 -1.61 10.93
C GLU A 74 9.11 -1.00 10.43
N GLY A 75 9.50 -1.24 9.17
CA GLY A 75 10.79 -0.81 8.60
C GLY A 75 11.03 0.71 8.57
N SER A 76 9.97 1.52 8.63
CA SER A 76 10.07 2.99 8.64
C SER A 76 10.07 3.63 10.03
N VAL A 77 10.12 2.83 11.11
CA VAL A 77 10.14 3.32 12.50
C VAL A 77 11.24 2.61 13.30
N PRO A 78 11.79 3.26 14.35
CA PRO A 78 12.77 2.62 15.20
C PRO A 78 12.19 1.38 15.90
N ALA A 79 13.02 0.34 16.03
CA ALA A 79 12.71 -0.83 16.86
C ALA A 79 13.24 -0.63 18.29
N PRO A 80 12.73 -1.35 19.29
CA PRO A 80 13.33 -1.40 20.62
C PRO A 80 14.62 -2.22 20.60
N GLY A 81 15.55 -1.91 21.51
CA GLY A 81 16.73 -2.76 21.78
C GLY A 81 17.91 -2.54 20.85
N TYR A 82 18.02 -1.40 20.18
CA TYR A 82 19.23 -1.04 19.46
C TYR A 82 20.43 -0.88 20.40
N ASP A 83 21.61 -1.25 19.92
CA ASP A 83 22.89 -1.15 20.61
C ASP A 83 23.46 0.28 20.62
N ARG A 84 22.92 1.17 19.79
CA ARG A 84 23.34 2.56 19.64
C ARG A 84 22.18 3.47 19.30
N SER A 85 22.43 4.77 19.29
CA SER A 85 21.42 5.79 19.01
C SER A 85 20.88 5.71 17.59
N ALA A 86 19.59 6.00 17.41
CA ALA A 86 18.92 6.06 16.11
C ALA A 86 18.38 7.46 15.82
N VAL A 87 18.37 7.83 14.54
CA VAL A 87 17.73 9.04 14.01
C VAL A 87 16.78 8.68 12.87
N VAL A 88 15.58 9.26 12.89
CA VAL A 88 14.62 9.14 11.79
C VAL A 88 14.89 10.25 10.78
N VAL A 89 15.21 9.88 9.53
CA VAL A 89 15.38 10.80 8.40
C VAL A 89 14.11 10.77 7.55
N ASN A 90 13.29 11.81 7.67
CA ASN A 90 12.00 11.89 6.99
C ASN A 90 12.13 12.71 5.69
N GLY A 91 11.98 12.04 4.54
CA GLY A 91 12.15 12.63 3.20
C GLY A 91 10.96 13.43 2.66
N MET A 92 9.85 13.55 3.40
CA MET A 92 8.60 14.13 2.90
C MET A 92 8.67 15.62 2.51
N LYS A 93 9.77 16.31 2.79
CA LYS A 93 9.99 17.68 2.31
C LYS A 93 10.59 17.77 0.92
N ILE A 94 11.18 16.69 0.41
CA ILE A 94 11.75 16.61 -0.95
C ILE A 94 10.64 16.12 -1.89
N LYS A 95 9.71 17.03 -2.27
CA LYS A 95 8.44 16.70 -2.93
C LYS A 95 8.49 16.80 -4.45
N ASP A 96 9.61 17.24 -5.01
CA ASP A 96 9.72 17.44 -6.45
C ASP A 96 9.54 16.11 -7.20
N LEU A 97 9.12 16.21 -8.45
CA LEU A 97 9.15 15.15 -9.44
C LEU A 97 9.52 15.76 -10.80
N GLN A 98 10.08 14.95 -11.67
CA GLN A 98 10.48 15.41 -13.00
C GLN A 98 9.92 14.44 -14.04
N LEU A 99 9.00 14.93 -14.85
CA LEU A 99 8.52 14.17 -16.01
C LEU A 99 9.59 14.19 -17.08
N ILE A 100 9.96 13.04 -17.61
CA ILE A 100 10.97 12.86 -18.64
C ILE A 100 10.38 12.16 -19.86
N ASN A 101 11.00 12.33 -21.01
CA ASN A 101 10.56 11.74 -22.27
C ASN A 101 9.06 12.02 -22.54
N ASN A 102 8.66 13.30 -22.48
CA ASN A 102 7.28 13.75 -22.67
C ASN A 102 6.26 13.09 -21.70
N GLY A 103 6.70 12.72 -20.51
CA GLY A 103 5.88 12.11 -19.47
C GLY A 103 5.75 10.60 -19.60
N GLU A 104 6.45 9.95 -20.52
CA GLU A 104 6.50 8.48 -20.61
C GLU A 104 7.19 7.86 -19.41
N GLN A 105 8.07 8.61 -18.77
CA GLN A 105 8.72 8.25 -17.52
C GLN A 105 8.73 9.41 -16.53
N VAL A 106 9.02 9.10 -15.28
CA VAL A 106 9.13 10.07 -14.19
C VAL A 106 10.34 9.76 -13.32
N LEU A 107 11.04 10.81 -12.90
CA LEU A 107 11.96 10.76 -11.77
C LEU A 107 11.19 11.20 -10.53
N ALA A 108 11.08 10.33 -9.53
CA ALA A 108 10.39 10.59 -8.29
C ALA A 108 11.39 10.68 -7.13
N PHE A 109 11.18 11.64 -6.22
CA PHE A 109 12.03 11.91 -5.07
C PHE A 109 11.38 11.44 -3.76
N PRO A 110 12.09 11.42 -2.60
CA PRO A 110 11.63 10.79 -1.36
C PRO A 110 10.26 11.24 -0.87
N GLY A 111 9.88 12.49 -1.09
CA GLY A 111 8.59 13.06 -0.68
C GLY A 111 7.55 13.12 -1.79
N THR A 112 7.83 12.59 -2.99
CA THR A 112 6.86 12.49 -4.07
C THR A 112 5.78 11.48 -3.68
N THR A 113 4.54 11.94 -3.56
CA THR A 113 3.40 11.04 -3.26
C THR A 113 2.79 10.51 -4.55
N LEU A 114 2.17 9.33 -4.47
CA LEU A 114 1.40 8.78 -5.60
C LEU A 114 0.29 9.72 -6.04
N PHE A 115 -0.39 10.36 -5.09
CA PHE A 115 -1.42 11.36 -5.40
C PHE A 115 -0.87 12.56 -6.19
N HIS A 116 0.34 13.05 -5.83
CA HIS A 116 1.00 14.11 -6.58
C HIS A 116 1.32 13.64 -8.01
N LEU A 117 1.90 12.46 -8.15
CA LEU A 117 2.22 11.86 -9.45
C LEU A 117 0.97 11.68 -10.33
N GLU A 118 -0.13 11.16 -9.79
CA GLU A 118 -1.41 11.01 -10.50
C GLU A 118 -1.92 12.35 -11.04
N ASN A 119 -1.84 13.43 -10.24
CA ASN A 119 -2.31 14.75 -10.66
C ASN A 119 -1.44 15.35 -11.79
N GLU A 120 -0.13 15.15 -11.75
CA GLU A 120 0.78 15.60 -12.81
C GLU A 120 0.61 14.81 -14.12
N LEU A 121 0.26 13.52 -14.02
CA LEU A 121 0.08 12.67 -15.19
C LEU A 121 -1.30 12.82 -15.87
N ARG A 122 -2.33 13.19 -15.10
CA ARG A 122 -3.71 13.29 -15.60
C ARG A 122 -3.88 14.21 -16.82
N PRO A 123 -3.28 15.43 -16.88
CA PRO A 123 -3.34 16.30 -18.06
C PRO A 123 -2.74 15.65 -19.32
N LEU A 124 -1.76 14.77 -19.14
CA LEU A 124 -1.11 14.02 -20.21
C LEU A 124 -1.87 12.76 -20.62
N LYS A 125 -3.04 12.50 -20.00
CA LYS A 125 -3.80 11.24 -20.17
C LYS A 125 -2.95 10.00 -19.87
N ARG A 126 -2.13 10.11 -18.85
CA ARG A 126 -1.27 9.04 -18.36
C ARG A 126 -1.57 8.74 -16.89
N GLU A 127 -1.14 7.60 -16.43
CA GLU A 127 -1.33 7.12 -15.05
C GLU A 127 -0.04 6.47 -14.53
N PRO A 128 0.14 6.38 -13.20
CA PRO A 128 1.35 5.84 -12.61
C PRO A 128 1.46 4.33 -12.82
N HIS A 129 2.67 3.81 -12.58
CA HIS A 129 3.02 2.39 -12.67
C HIS A 129 2.18 1.49 -11.75
N SER A 130 1.74 1.99 -10.60
CA SER A 130 0.93 1.23 -9.65
C SER A 130 -0.07 2.12 -8.92
N VAL A 131 -1.15 1.53 -8.43
CA VAL A 131 -2.13 2.16 -7.53
C VAL A 131 -2.24 1.27 -6.30
N ILE A 132 -1.70 1.75 -5.18
CA ILE A 132 -1.73 1.03 -3.90
C ILE A 132 -2.77 1.64 -2.95
N GLY A 133 -3.30 0.83 -2.03
CA GLY A 133 -4.38 1.26 -1.13
C GLY A 133 -4.06 2.47 -0.25
N SER A 134 -2.78 2.73 0.06
CA SER A 134 -2.33 3.88 0.84
C SER A 134 -2.09 5.17 0.02
N SER A 135 -2.33 5.17 -1.31
CA SER A 135 -2.15 6.36 -2.17
C SER A 135 -2.87 7.58 -1.61
N ASN A 136 -4.12 7.40 -1.22
CA ASN A 136 -4.95 8.47 -0.65
C ASN A 136 -4.56 8.88 0.78
N LEU A 137 -3.72 8.11 1.46
CA LEU A 137 -3.15 8.45 2.77
C LEU A 137 -1.83 9.21 2.64
N GLY A 138 -1.38 9.49 1.42
CA GLY A 138 -0.15 10.19 1.13
C GLY A 138 1.07 9.28 0.98
N ALA A 139 0.88 8.01 0.67
CA ALA A 139 2.00 7.10 0.39
C ALA A 139 2.94 7.66 -0.67
N SER A 140 4.24 7.56 -0.42
CA SER A 140 5.26 8.00 -1.37
C SER A 140 5.53 6.93 -2.43
N VAL A 141 5.94 7.39 -3.62
CA VAL A 141 6.37 6.52 -4.72
C VAL A 141 7.53 5.62 -4.27
N ILE A 142 8.60 6.21 -3.71
CA ILE A 142 9.77 5.45 -3.24
C ILE A 142 9.39 4.46 -2.13
N GLY A 143 8.49 4.83 -1.21
CA GLY A 143 8.02 3.90 -0.18
C GLY A 143 7.32 2.67 -0.77
N GLY A 144 6.57 2.85 -1.85
CA GLY A 144 5.97 1.74 -2.60
C GLY A 144 7.02 0.82 -3.22
N ILE A 145 8.05 1.40 -3.85
CA ILE A 145 9.17 0.66 -4.47
C ILE A 145 9.96 -0.13 -3.42
N ASN A 146 10.33 0.51 -2.30
CA ASN A 146 11.10 -0.15 -1.24
C ASN A 146 10.40 -1.37 -0.63
N ASN A 147 9.09 -1.45 -0.74
CA ASN A 147 8.30 -2.58 -0.26
C ASN A 147 7.80 -3.50 -1.38
N ASN A 148 8.18 -3.30 -2.64
CA ASN A 148 7.56 -3.98 -3.79
C ASN A 148 6.04 -4.02 -3.64
N SER A 149 5.46 -2.86 -3.27
CA SER A 149 4.03 -2.80 -2.96
C SER A 149 3.21 -3.20 -4.17
N GLY A 150 2.40 -4.24 -3.99
CA GLY A 150 1.40 -4.62 -4.96
C GLY A 150 0.33 -3.54 -5.08
N GLY A 151 -0.59 -3.72 -5.98
CA GLY A 151 -1.74 -2.84 -6.15
C GLY A 151 -2.86 -3.61 -6.83
N ALA A 152 -3.93 -2.90 -7.17
CA ALA A 152 -5.09 -3.50 -7.83
C ALA A 152 -4.88 -3.78 -9.33
N LEU A 153 -3.77 -3.31 -9.92
CA LEU A 153 -3.58 -3.33 -11.38
C LEU A 153 -2.93 -4.65 -11.85
N ILE A 154 -3.71 -5.45 -12.55
CA ILE A 154 -3.28 -6.77 -13.05
C ILE A 154 -2.24 -6.68 -14.15
N ARG A 155 -2.27 -5.64 -14.97
CA ARG A 155 -1.40 -5.49 -16.15
C ARG A 155 0.04 -5.08 -15.80
N ARG A 156 0.33 -4.64 -14.56
CA ARG A 156 1.54 -3.88 -14.27
C ARG A 156 2.42 -4.41 -13.15
N GLY A 157 2.01 -5.42 -12.44
CA GLY A 157 2.80 -5.95 -11.33
C GLY A 157 2.98 -5.01 -10.14
N PRO A 158 3.91 -5.34 -9.23
CA PRO A 158 4.23 -4.53 -8.07
C PRO A 158 4.94 -3.23 -8.47
N ALA A 159 5.02 -2.31 -7.50
CA ALA A 159 5.86 -1.12 -7.62
C ALA A 159 7.33 -1.54 -7.68
N TYR A 160 7.96 -1.41 -8.86
CA TYR A 160 9.29 -1.93 -9.17
C TYR A 160 10.03 -1.02 -10.13
N THR A 161 11.33 -0.94 -9.96
CA THR A 161 12.27 -0.35 -10.92
C THR A 161 13.69 -0.85 -10.66
N GLU A 162 14.47 -0.97 -11.72
CA GLU A 162 15.92 -1.22 -11.67
C GLU A 162 16.73 0.09 -11.78
N LEU A 163 16.03 1.23 -11.92
CA LEU A 163 16.64 2.52 -12.18
C LEU A 163 16.51 3.43 -10.95
N SER A 164 17.60 3.57 -10.20
CA SER A 164 17.60 4.29 -8.93
C SER A 164 18.89 5.07 -8.65
N LEU A 165 18.76 6.10 -7.81
CA LEU A 165 19.86 6.78 -7.13
C LEU A 165 19.71 6.49 -5.64
N TYR A 166 20.69 5.86 -5.04
CA TYR A 166 20.61 5.46 -3.64
C TYR A 166 21.95 5.49 -2.92
N VAL A 167 21.88 5.50 -1.61
CA VAL A 167 23.04 5.40 -0.70
C VAL A 167 22.98 4.07 0.02
N TRP A 168 24.11 3.41 0.11
CA TRP A 168 24.28 2.20 0.90
C TRP A 168 25.63 2.23 1.64
N ILE A 169 25.73 1.47 2.71
CA ILE A 169 26.95 1.30 3.50
C ILE A 169 27.42 -0.13 3.27
N ASP A 170 28.66 -0.29 2.86
CA ASP A 170 29.25 -1.59 2.54
C ASP A 170 29.79 -2.34 3.78
N GLU A 171 30.35 -3.50 3.56
CA GLU A 171 30.93 -4.37 4.59
C GLU A 171 32.19 -3.79 5.26
N HIS A 172 32.78 -2.76 4.67
CA HIS A 172 33.94 -2.02 5.20
C HIS A 172 33.51 -0.74 5.94
N ASP A 173 32.21 -0.55 6.15
CA ASP A 173 31.63 0.66 6.71
C ASP A 173 31.89 1.92 5.87
N GLU A 174 32.00 1.76 4.54
CA GLU A 174 32.13 2.88 3.61
C GLU A 174 30.77 3.21 3.00
N MET A 175 30.44 4.51 2.95
CA MET A 175 29.18 4.99 2.42
C MET A 175 29.31 5.39 0.95
N HIS A 176 28.49 4.79 0.10
CA HIS A 176 28.51 4.97 -1.35
C HIS A 176 27.22 5.60 -1.84
N LEU A 177 27.34 6.55 -2.80
CA LEU A 177 26.22 7.01 -3.63
C LEU A 177 26.30 6.31 -4.98
N VAL A 178 25.26 5.54 -5.31
CA VAL A 178 25.17 4.78 -6.57
C VAL A 178 24.14 5.43 -7.48
N ASN A 179 24.58 5.76 -8.71
CA ASN A 179 23.71 6.31 -9.75
C ASN A 179 23.46 5.27 -10.85
N HIS A 180 22.30 4.62 -10.79
CA HIS A 180 21.80 3.72 -11.83
C HIS A 180 20.50 4.25 -12.48
N LEU A 181 20.30 5.58 -12.50
CA LEU A 181 19.15 6.20 -13.19
C LEU A 181 19.23 6.12 -14.73
N GLY A 182 20.39 5.72 -15.27
CA GLY A 182 20.63 5.75 -16.72
C GLY A 182 20.77 7.17 -17.26
N ILE A 183 21.20 8.10 -16.42
CA ILE A 183 21.44 9.52 -16.73
C ILE A 183 22.85 9.88 -16.28
N ASP A 184 23.64 10.46 -17.18
CA ASP A 184 24.94 10.99 -16.81
C ASP A 184 24.75 12.29 -16.01
N LEU A 185 25.07 12.23 -14.73
CA LEU A 185 24.93 13.33 -13.78
C LEU A 185 26.26 13.81 -13.20
N GLY A 186 27.39 13.28 -13.69
CA GLY A 186 28.73 13.58 -13.17
C GLY A 186 29.33 12.38 -12.41
N LYS A 187 30.48 12.62 -11.76
CA LYS A 187 31.31 11.56 -11.17
C LYS A 187 31.34 11.58 -9.64
N THR A 188 31.16 12.74 -9.02
CA THR A 188 31.16 12.86 -7.56
C THR A 188 29.73 12.90 -7.02
N PRO A 189 29.49 12.48 -5.77
CA PRO A 189 28.17 12.56 -5.15
C PRO A 189 27.54 13.95 -5.24
N GLU A 190 28.35 15.00 -5.03
CA GLU A 190 27.89 16.38 -5.07
C GLU A 190 27.49 16.82 -6.48
N GLU A 191 28.26 16.42 -7.51
CA GLU A 191 27.92 16.68 -8.91
C GLU A 191 26.62 15.97 -9.29
N ILE A 192 26.51 14.66 -9.00
CA ILE A 192 25.35 13.83 -9.31
C ILE A 192 24.08 14.43 -8.69
N ILE A 193 24.13 14.73 -7.40
CA ILE A 193 22.98 15.28 -6.67
C ILE A 193 22.63 16.67 -7.17
N THR A 194 23.63 17.54 -7.40
CA THR A 194 23.41 18.89 -7.87
C THR A 194 22.80 18.91 -9.27
N ASN A 195 23.33 18.10 -10.18
CA ASN A 195 22.85 18.03 -11.56
C ASN A 195 21.44 17.46 -11.63
N LEU A 196 21.15 16.42 -10.84
CA LEU A 196 19.79 15.86 -10.75
C LEU A 196 18.80 16.89 -10.19
N GLN A 197 19.14 17.53 -9.07
CA GLN A 197 18.26 18.48 -8.38
C GLN A 197 17.99 19.73 -9.23
N ASN A 198 18.98 20.22 -9.96
CA ASN A 198 18.88 21.40 -10.81
C ASN A 198 18.43 21.09 -12.25
N ARG A 199 18.16 19.82 -12.57
CA ARG A 199 17.73 19.37 -13.90
C ARG A 199 18.77 19.71 -14.99
N ASN A 200 20.06 19.56 -14.68
CA ASN A 200 21.15 19.83 -15.60
C ASN A 200 21.39 18.70 -16.61
N PHE A 201 20.31 18.25 -17.25
CA PHE A 201 20.26 17.24 -18.32
C PHE A 201 19.01 17.46 -19.17
N ASP A 202 18.99 16.91 -20.39
CA ASP A 202 17.82 17.04 -21.26
C ASP A 202 16.69 16.10 -20.79
N LEU A 203 15.64 16.68 -20.22
CA LEU A 203 14.47 15.94 -19.73
C LEU A 203 13.70 15.18 -20.83
N ASN A 204 13.84 15.61 -22.10
CA ASN A 204 13.10 15.03 -23.22
C ASN A 204 13.89 13.99 -24.01
N GLN A 205 15.18 13.85 -23.71
CA GLN A 205 16.09 12.93 -24.40
C GLN A 205 16.87 12.04 -23.41
N VAL A 206 16.21 11.60 -22.35
CA VAL A 206 16.80 10.63 -21.43
C VAL A 206 16.91 9.28 -22.14
N PRO A 207 18.12 8.71 -22.26
CA PRO A 207 18.32 7.50 -23.05
C PRO A 207 17.60 6.29 -22.44
N ALA A 208 17.23 5.34 -23.31
CA ALA A 208 16.86 4.00 -22.91
C ALA A 208 18.06 3.29 -22.27
N THR A 209 17.81 2.36 -21.39
CA THR A 209 18.82 1.53 -20.72
C THR A 209 18.50 0.05 -20.92
N GLU A 210 19.44 -0.83 -20.58
CA GLU A 210 19.18 -2.28 -20.50
C GLU A 210 18.33 -2.65 -19.29
N HIS A 211 18.22 -1.74 -18.29
CA HIS A 211 17.45 -1.92 -17.07
C HIS A 211 16.02 -1.41 -17.23
N HIS A 212 15.12 -1.98 -16.46
CA HIS A 212 13.68 -1.75 -16.56
C HIS A 212 13.20 -0.71 -15.54
N ALA A 213 12.38 0.22 -16.01
CA ALA A 213 11.73 1.24 -15.17
C ALA A 213 10.36 0.79 -14.59
N SER A 214 9.98 -0.45 -14.83
CA SER A 214 8.77 -1.10 -14.30
C SER A 214 8.93 -2.62 -14.38
N MET A 215 8.01 -3.37 -13.75
CA MET A 215 7.98 -4.82 -13.87
C MET A 215 7.64 -5.23 -15.32
N PHE A 216 8.50 -6.02 -15.94
CA PHE A 216 8.45 -6.34 -17.39
C PHE A 216 7.92 -7.74 -17.71
N HIS A 217 7.91 -8.67 -16.76
CA HIS A 217 7.47 -10.04 -16.97
C HIS A 217 6.16 -10.39 -16.26
N HIS A 218 5.47 -9.42 -15.69
CA HIS A 218 4.31 -9.66 -14.85
C HIS A 218 3.14 -10.32 -15.60
N GLU A 219 2.93 -9.97 -16.86
CA GLU A 219 1.90 -10.62 -17.68
C GLU A 219 2.10 -12.13 -17.78
N GLN A 220 3.34 -12.60 -17.94
CA GLN A 220 3.65 -14.02 -17.99
C GLN A 220 3.35 -14.71 -16.66
N VAL A 221 3.64 -14.01 -15.54
CA VAL A 221 3.40 -14.53 -14.19
C VAL A 221 1.90 -14.67 -13.91
N VAL A 222 1.08 -13.66 -14.23
CA VAL A 222 -0.38 -13.74 -13.96
C VAL A 222 -1.10 -14.74 -14.85
N ARG A 223 -0.57 -15.03 -16.06
CA ARG A 223 -1.14 -16.00 -16.98
C ARG A 223 -0.77 -17.46 -16.63
N ASP A 224 0.27 -17.66 -15.82
CA ASP A 224 0.67 -19.01 -15.35
C ASP A 224 -0.19 -19.42 -14.13
N VAL A 225 -1.43 -19.82 -14.44
CA VAL A 225 -2.41 -20.26 -13.44
C VAL A 225 -2.08 -21.63 -12.83
N GLU A 226 -1.11 -22.37 -13.37
CA GLU A 226 -0.68 -23.67 -12.86
C GLU A 226 0.57 -23.57 -11.97
N SER A 227 1.12 -22.37 -11.77
CA SER A 227 2.29 -22.17 -10.92
C SER A 227 1.98 -22.48 -9.45
N ASP A 228 2.87 -23.22 -8.81
CA ASP A 228 2.88 -23.46 -7.36
C ASP A 228 3.38 -22.27 -6.53
N LYS A 229 3.62 -21.13 -7.19
CA LYS A 229 4.11 -19.90 -6.60
C LYS A 229 3.05 -18.81 -6.61
N PRO A 230 3.10 -17.86 -5.67
CA PRO A 230 2.21 -16.71 -5.70
C PRO A 230 2.54 -15.78 -6.87
N ILE A 231 1.49 -15.19 -7.44
CA ILE A 231 1.61 -14.16 -8.50
C ILE A 231 2.34 -12.93 -7.94
N ARG A 232 2.00 -12.53 -6.73
CA ARG A 232 2.61 -11.40 -6.03
C ARG A 232 3.10 -11.80 -4.65
N TYR A 233 4.39 -11.72 -4.48
CA TYR A 233 5.02 -11.94 -3.19
C TYR A 233 6.14 -10.90 -2.99
N ASN A 234 5.94 -9.96 -2.09
CA ASN A 234 6.83 -8.80 -1.90
C ASN A 234 8.29 -9.16 -1.58
N ALA A 235 8.54 -10.33 -1.05
CA ALA A 235 9.88 -10.85 -0.77
C ALA A 235 10.35 -11.87 -1.82
N ASN A 236 9.78 -11.86 -3.02
CA ASN A 236 10.25 -12.71 -4.11
C ASN A 236 11.71 -12.34 -4.46
N PRO A 237 12.69 -13.24 -4.27
CA PRO A 237 14.10 -12.92 -4.52
C PRO A 237 14.40 -12.49 -5.97
N LYS A 238 13.54 -12.87 -6.92
CA LYS A 238 13.68 -12.48 -8.34
C LYS A 238 13.24 -11.04 -8.62
N GLU A 239 12.52 -10.44 -7.69
CA GLU A 239 11.95 -9.10 -7.77
C GLU A 239 12.61 -8.13 -6.77
N LEU A 240 13.72 -8.56 -6.15
CA LEU A 240 14.55 -7.69 -5.31
C LEU A 240 15.67 -7.13 -6.17
N TYR A 241 15.72 -5.82 -6.28
CA TYR A 241 16.79 -5.15 -7.04
C TYR A 241 17.06 -3.77 -6.41
N GLU A 242 18.25 -3.60 -5.84
CA GLU A 242 18.69 -2.35 -5.24
C GLU A 242 17.62 -1.71 -4.31
N VAL A 243 16.96 -0.64 -4.78
CA VAL A 243 15.89 0.05 -4.04
C VAL A 243 14.61 -0.78 -3.99
N SER A 244 14.31 -1.54 -5.05
CA SER A 244 13.10 -2.36 -5.13
C SER A 244 13.14 -3.50 -4.10
N GLY A 245 12.18 -3.50 -3.18
CA GLY A 245 12.09 -4.48 -2.10
C GLY A 245 13.16 -4.36 -1.01
N SER A 246 13.95 -3.29 -0.98
CA SER A 246 15.06 -3.10 -0.04
C SER A 246 14.64 -3.05 1.42
N SER A 247 13.40 -2.68 1.72
CA SER A 247 12.85 -2.62 3.09
C SER A 247 13.71 -1.83 4.10
N GLY A 248 14.46 -0.85 3.61
CA GLY A 248 15.30 0.03 4.43
C GLY A 248 16.80 -0.33 4.49
N HIS A 249 17.28 -1.30 3.72
CA HIS A 249 18.73 -1.58 3.62
C HIS A 249 19.50 -0.50 2.86
N VAL A 250 18.82 0.35 2.12
CA VAL A 250 19.39 1.46 1.37
C VAL A 250 18.60 2.74 1.61
N ALA A 251 19.24 3.89 1.44
CA ALA A 251 18.56 5.19 1.44
C ALA A 251 18.31 5.64 -0.01
N ALA A 252 17.10 5.48 -0.49
CA ALA A 252 16.71 5.90 -1.83
C ALA A 252 16.58 7.42 -1.94
N LEU A 253 17.29 8.03 -2.89
CA LEU A 253 17.29 9.46 -3.18
C LEU A 253 16.43 9.81 -4.40
N ALA A 254 16.39 8.95 -5.40
CA ALA A 254 15.50 9.07 -6.55
C ALA A 254 15.24 7.70 -7.19
N VAL A 255 14.11 7.57 -7.87
CA VAL A 255 13.79 6.43 -8.73
C VAL A 255 13.27 6.93 -10.08
N ARG A 256 13.57 6.18 -11.14
CA ARG A 256 13.04 6.41 -12.49
C ARG A 256 12.01 5.32 -12.79
N LEU A 257 10.82 5.72 -13.23
CA LEU A 257 9.67 4.83 -13.41
C LEU A 257 8.96 5.11 -14.72
N ASP A 258 8.42 4.05 -15.32
CA ASP A 258 7.49 4.19 -16.44
C ASP A 258 6.16 4.75 -15.96
N THR A 259 5.50 5.46 -16.85
CA THR A 259 4.09 5.83 -16.75
C THR A 259 3.33 5.18 -17.91
N PHE A 260 2.03 5.08 -17.79
CA PHE A 260 1.23 4.32 -18.75
C PHE A 260 0.09 5.17 -19.32
N PRO A 261 -0.31 4.98 -20.58
CA PRO A 261 -1.50 5.62 -21.11
C PRO A 261 -2.74 5.25 -20.31
N MET A 262 -3.62 6.21 -20.04
CA MET A 262 -4.94 5.95 -19.46
C MET A 262 -5.83 5.19 -20.45
N ASP A 263 -6.56 4.22 -19.95
CA ASP A 263 -7.55 3.51 -20.74
C ASP A 263 -8.66 4.46 -21.23
N LYS A 264 -8.94 4.45 -22.54
CA LYS A 264 -9.95 5.34 -23.15
C LYS A 264 -11.38 4.94 -22.78
N LYS A 265 -11.63 3.65 -22.61
CA LYS A 265 -12.93 3.08 -22.26
C LYS A 265 -12.72 1.96 -21.25
N THR A 266 -13.44 2.01 -20.16
CA THR A 266 -13.46 0.94 -19.15
C THR A 266 -14.90 0.57 -18.82
N GLN A 267 -15.12 -0.68 -18.41
CA GLN A 267 -16.38 -1.20 -17.90
C GLN A 267 -16.13 -2.04 -16.67
N MET A 268 -16.94 -1.86 -15.64
CA MET A 268 -16.99 -2.74 -14.48
C MET A 268 -18.12 -3.75 -14.64
N PHE A 269 -17.79 -5.02 -14.53
CA PHE A 269 -18.73 -6.12 -14.35
C PHE A 269 -18.76 -6.46 -12.86
N TYR A 270 -19.95 -6.33 -12.26
CA TYR A 270 -20.15 -6.69 -10.85
C TYR A 270 -20.76 -8.09 -10.80
N ILE A 271 -20.00 -9.02 -10.25
CA ILE A 271 -20.32 -10.45 -10.21
C ILE A 271 -20.70 -10.81 -8.77
N GLY A 272 -21.75 -11.60 -8.57
CA GLY A 272 -22.19 -12.13 -7.29
C GLY A 272 -22.42 -13.62 -7.36
N THR A 273 -21.94 -14.37 -6.36
CA THR A 273 -22.15 -15.81 -6.24
C THR A 273 -22.16 -16.28 -4.78
N ASN A 274 -22.78 -17.45 -4.52
CA ASN A 274 -22.66 -18.18 -3.26
C ASN A 274 -21.66 -19.34 -3.33
N ASN A 275 -21.09 -19.58 -4.53
CA ASN A 275 -20.06 -20.60 -4.75
C ASN A 275 -18.72 -19.91 -5.08
N PRO A 276 -17.74 -19.86 -4.13
CA PRO A 276 -16.45 -19.22 -4.39
C PRO A 276 -15.64 -19.89 -5.52
N ASP A 277 -15.87 -21.16 -5.81
CA ASP A 277 -15.19 -21.88 -6.90
C ASP A 277 -15.55 -21.27 -8.27
N GLU A 278 -16.75 -20.67 -8.44
CA GLU A 278 -17.11 -19.96 -9.68
C GLU A 278 -16.22 -18.74 -9.93
N LEU A 279 -15.76 -18.05 -8.91
CA LEU A 279 -14.84 -16.93 -9.05
C LEU A 279 -13.44 -17.39 -9.48
N GLU A 280 -13.01 -18.56 -9.03
CA GLU A 280 -11.75 -19.17 -9.46
C GLU A 280 -11.84 -19.65 -10.91
N ASP A 281 -12.93 -20.26 -11.31
CA ASP A 281 -13.16 -20.63 -12.71
C ASP A 281 -13.09 -19.40 -13.64
N ILE A 282 -13.73 -18.30 -13.23
CA ILE A 282 -13.70 -17.03 -13.96
C ILE A 282 -12.26 -16.49 -14.04
N ARG A 283 -11.52 -16.47 -12.92
CA ARG A 283 -10.12 -16.03 -12.90
C ARG A 283 -9.27 -16.83 -13.87
N ARG A 284 -9.30 -18.15 -13.76
CA ARG A 284 -8.48 -19.04 -14.59
C ARG A 284 -8.81 -18.89 -16.06
N HIS A 285 -10.09 -18.84 -16.40
CA HIS A 285 -10.51 -18.64 -17.78
C HIS A 285 -9.99 -17.30 -18.34
N ILE A 286 -10.19 -16.21 -17.62
CA ILE A 286 -9.72 -14.88 -18.05
C ILE A 286 -8.19 -14.89 -18.26
N MET A 287 -7.43 -15.40 -17.28
CA MET A 287 -5.96 -15.36 -17.33
C MET A 287 -5.39 -16.21 -18.46
N THR A 288 -6.04 -17.30 -18.84
CA THR A 288 -5.53 -18.24 -19.85
C THR A 288 -6.04 -17.98 -21.26
N THR A 289 -7.24 -17.37 -21.42
CA THR A 289 -7.90 -17.30 -22.73
C THR A 289 -8.06 -15.88 -23.27
N PHE A 290 -8.24 -14.86 -22.38
CA PHE A 290 -8.45 -13.50 -22.85
C PHE A 290 -7.18 -12.92 -23.48
N LYS A 291 -7.36 -12.19 -24.58
CA LYS A 291 -6.29 -11.42 -25.21
C LYS A 291 -5.89 -10.23 -24.36
N GLU A 292 -6.91 -9.56 -23.80
CA GLU A 292 -6.73 -8.37 -22.96
C GLU A 292 -6.86 -8.73 -21.49
N LEU A 293 -5.81 -8.55 -20.71
CA LEU A 293 -5.90 -8.69 -19.26
C LEU A 293 -6.83 -7.64 -18.65
N PRO A 294 -7.54 -7.98 -17.58
CA PRO A 294 -8.31 -7.01 -16.80
C PRO A 294 -7.46 -5.85 -16.28
N VAL A 295 -8.08 -4.71 -16.05
CA VAL A 295 -7.46 -3.60 -15.32
C VAL A 295 -7.30 -3.99 -13.85
N SER A 296 -8.37 -4.55 -13.25
CA SER A 296 -8.37 -5.02 -11.86
C SER A 296 -9.49 -6.04 -11.62
N GLY A 297 -9.35 -6.84 -10.55
CA GLY A 297 -10.36 -7.77 -10.07
C GLY A 297 -10.43 -7.76 -8.54
N GLU A 298 -11.30 -6.90 -8.01
CA GLU A 298 -11.41 -6.66 -6.58
C GLU A 298 -12.49 -7.54 -5.96
N TYR A 299 -12.07 -8.41 -5.06
CA TYR A 299 -12.96 -9.29 -4.30
C TYR A 299 -13.44 -8.64 -3.00
N MET A 300 -14.67 -8.96 -2.61
CA MET A 300 -15.24 -8.62 -1.32
C MET A 300 -16.24 -9.70 -0.88
N HIS A 301 -16.14 -10.12 0.39
CA HIS A 301 -17.12 -11.01 1.01
C HIS A 301 -18.27 -10.21 1.64
N LYS A 302 -19.46 -10.81 1.76
CA LYS A 302 -20.67 -10.23 2.36
C LYS A 302 -20.44 -9.58 3.72
N ASN A 303 -19.64 -10.20 4.61
CA ASN A 303 -19.33 -9.61 5.91
C ASN A 303 -18.55 -8.30 5.77
N ALA A 304 -17.59 -8.24 4.84
CA ALA A 304 -16.85 -7.02 4.52
C ALA A 304 -17.78 -5.94 3.97
N TYR A 305 -18.69 -6.30 3.05
CA TYR A 305 -19.72 -5.41 2.51
C TYR A 305 -20.58 -4.82 3.64
N LYS A 306 -21.14 -5.68 4.50
CA LYS A 306 -22.00 -5.30 5.63
C LYS A 306 -21.31 -4.32 6.57
N LEU A 307 -20.09 -4.64 6.97
CA LEU A 307 -19.34 -3.82 7.92
C LEU A 307 -18.91 -2.49 7.30
N ALA A 308 -18.49 -2.49 6.03
CA ALA A 308 -18.15 -1.26 5.30
C ALA A 308 -19.38 -0.35 5.11
N LYS A 309 -20.54 -0.91 4.77
CA LYS A 309 -21.81 -0.17 4.66
C LYS A 309 -22.20 0.50 5.97
N LYS A 310 -21.88 -0.10 7.12
CA LYS A 310 -22.21 0.42 8.44
C LYS A 310 -21.15 1.37 8.98
N TYR A 311 -19.89 0.97 8.98
CA TYR A 311 -18.80 1.66 9.65
C TYR A 311 -17.91 2.50 8.72
N GLY A 312 -18.02 2.32 7.40
CA GLY A 312 -17.33 3.11 6.38
C GLY A 312 -18.17 4.23 5.75
N LYS A 313 -19.43 4.41 6.18
CA LYS A 313 -20.40 5.30 5.54
C LYS A 313 -19.99 6.77 5.56
N ASP A 314 -19.46 7.26 6.66
CA ASP A 314 -18.92 8.61 6.77
C ASP A 314 -17.74 8.85 5.83
N SER A 315 -16.81 7.90 5.77
CA SER A 315 -15.66 7.95 4.85
C SER A 315 -16.10 7.93 3.39
N LEU A 316 -17.09 7.10 3.05
CA LEU A 316 -17.67 7.04 1.71
C LEU A 316 -18.28 8.40 1.30
N ILE A 317 -19.10 9.01 2.17
CA ILE A 317 -19.72 10.32 1.92
C ILE A 317 -18.65 11.41 1.73
N VAL A 318 -17.60 11.37 2.55
CA VAL A 318 -16.51 12.34 2.47
C VAL A 318 -15.74 12.20 1.16
N ILE A 319 -15.35 10.98 0.79
CA ILE A 319 -14.64 10.71 -0.46
C ILE A 319 -15.44 11.21 -1.66
N GLU A 320 -16.74 10.99 -1.67
CA GLU A 320 -17.61 11.41 -2.77
C GLU A 320 -17.83 12.92 -2.86
N LYS A 321 -18.01 13.57 -1.71
CA LYS A 321 -18.36 15.01 -1.69
C LYS A 321 -17.13 15.93 -1.75
N ILE A 322 -16.02 15.51 -1.18
CA ILE A 322 -14.83 16.34 -0.97
C ILE A 322 -13.64 15.82 -1.77
N GLY A 323 -13.68 14.55 -2.18
CA GLY A 323 -12.58 13.88 -2.87
C GLY A 323 -11.51 13.33 -1.92
N THR A 324 -10.74 12.38 -2.43
CA THR A 324 -9.68 11.69 -1.67
C THR A 324 -8.52 12.61 -1.28
N GLY A 325 -8.28 13.69 -2.03
CA GLY A 325 -7.17 14.63 -1.79
C GLY A 325 -7.25 15.37 -0.44
N HIS A 326 -8.43 15.45 0.17
CA HIS A 326 -8.64 16.11 1.46
C HIS A 326 -8.61 15.15 2.66
N LEU A 327 -8.54 13.84 2.44
CA LEU A 327 -8.49 12.85 3.51
C LEU A 327 -7.34 13.07 4.51
N PRO A 328 -6.09 13.37 4.08
CA PRO A 328 -5.00 13.64 5.02
C PRO A 328 -5.27 14.84 5.94
N GLN A 329 -5.91 15.89 5.41
CA GLN A 329 -6.27 17.09 6.19
C GLN A 329 -7.37 16.76 7.21
N MET A 330 -8.33 15.94 6.84
CA MET A 330 -9.40 15.50 7.73
C MET A 330 -8.89 14.60 8.85
N PHE A 331 -8.00 13.65 8.54
CA PHE A 331 -7.34 12.84 9.56
C PHE A 331 -6.48 13.70 10.51
N ALA A 332 -5.80 14.73 9.98
CA ALA A 332 -5.06 15.68 10.80
C ALA A 332 -5.98 16.50 11.73
N LEU A 333 -7.14 16.94 11.23
CA LEU A 333 -8.14 17.67 12.01
C LEU A 333 -8.78 16.76 13.09
N LYS A 334 -9.12 15.51 12.73
CA LYS A 334 -9.59 14.49 13.68
C LYS A 334 -8.57 14.29 14.80
N ALA A 335 -7.32 14.02 14.46
CA ALA A 335 -6.24 13.81 15.44
C ALA A 335 -5.96 15.05 16.30
N TRP A 336 -6.17 16.26 15.78
CA TRP A 336 -6.11 17.50 16.55
C TRP A 336 -7.28 17.59 17.55
N GLY A 337 -8.50 17.31 17.10
CA GLY A 337 -9.70 17.28 17.93
C GLY A 337 -9.59 16.27 19.07
N GLU A 338 -9.11 15.06 18.80
CA GLU A 338 -8.87 14.01 19.80
C GLU A 338 -7.86 14.46 20.87
N ARG A 339 -6.76 15.10 20.44
CA ARG A 339 -5.76 15.62 21.38
C ARG A 339 -6.33 16.73 22.27
N PHE A 340 -7.15 17.61 21.72
CA PHE A 340 -7.80 18.68 22.47
C PHE A 340 -8.81 18.12 23.48
N LEU A 341 -9.67 17.20 23.05
CA LEU A 341 -10.71 16.59 23.87
C LEU A 341 -10.16 15.66 24.96
N LYS A 342 -9.00 15.05 24.74
CA LYS A 342 -8.33 14.18 25.73
C LYS A 342 -8.00 14.92 27.04
N HIS A 343 -7.85 16.24 27.00
CA HIS A 343 -7.55 17.05 28.18
C HIS A 343 -8.83 17.50 28.94
N ILE A 344 -10.02 17.18 28.44
CA ILE A 344 -11.29 17.52 29.06
C ILE A 344 -11.87 16.24 29.70
N PRO A 345 -11.94 16.14 31.04
CA PRO A 345 -12.33 14.90 31.75
C PRO A 345 -13.72 14.35 31.39
N PHE A 346 -14.58 15.21 30.82
CA PHE A 346 -15.97 14.88 30.48
C PHE A 346 -16.09 14.05 29.19
N PHE A 347 -15.10 14.08 28.30
CA PHE A 347 -15.13 13.34 27.03
C PHE A 347 -14.41 12.00 27.16
N LYS A 348 -15.14 10.91 26.87
CA LYS A 348 -14.54 9.57 26.79
C LYS A 348 -13.59 9.47 25.58
N PRO A 349 -12.59 8.58 25.62
CA PRO A 349 -11.76 8.28 24.45
C PRO A 349 -12.61 8.00 23.22
N TYR A 350 -12.13 8.40 22.03
CA TYR A 350 -12.82 8.22 20.75
C TYR A 350 -14.20 8.89 20.64
N PHE A 351 -14.46 9.93 21.44
CA PHE A 351 -15.72 10.70 21.37
C PHE A 351 -16.02 11.23 19.96
N PRO A 352 -15.05 11.81 19.20
CA PRO A 352 -15.28 12.24 17.82
C PRO A 352 -15.78 11.12 16.92
N ASP A 353 -15.23 9.92 17.05
CA ASP A 353 -15.60 8.76 16.26
C ASP A 353 -17.03 8.28 16.53
N ARG A 354 -17.41 8.28 17.79
CA ARG A 354 -18.78 7.93 18.20
C ARG A 354 -19.79 8.96 17.70
N LEU A 355 -19.45 10.24 17.79
CA LEU A 355 -20.28 11.31 17.26
C LEU A 355 -20.44 11.17 15.75
N LEU A 356 -19.35 10.99 15.01
CA LEU A 356 -19.36 10.78 13.56
C LEU A 356 -20.18 9.54 13.19
N GLN A 357 -20.03 8.44 13.91
CA GLN A 357 -20.82 7.23 13.66
C GLN A 357 -22.32 7.46 13.93
N THR A 358 -22.66 8.17 15.01
CA THR A 358 -24.05 8.48 15.32
C THR A 358 -24.65 9.38 14.23
N LEU A 359 -23.92 10.40 13.80
CA LEU A 359 -24.34 11.28 12.71
C LEU A 359 -24.44 10.51 11.40
N SER A 360 -23.50 9.62 11.10
CA SER A 360 -23.51 8.84 9.86
C SER A 360 -24.72 7.90 9.78
N ASN A 361 -25.22 7.42 10.91
CA ASN A 361 -26.44 6.60 10.95
C ASN A 361 -27.70 7.38 10.53
N LEU A 362 -27.70 8.71 10.65
CA LEU A 362 -28.81 9.57 10.23
C LEU A 362 -28.85 9.81 8.71
N PHE A 363 -27.74 9.57 8.01
CA PHE A 363 -27.73 9.70 6.55
C PHE A 363 -28.42 8.51 5.88
N PRO A 364 -29.08 8.72 4.72
CA PRO A 364 -29.70 7.64 3.95
C PRO A 364 -28.67 6.62 3.48
N ASN A 365 -29.15 5.50 2.99
CA ASN A 365 -28.30 4.50 2.32
C ASN A 365 -27.57 5.14 1.14
N GLN A 366 -26.28 4.91 1.06
CA GLN A 366 -25.41 5.47 0.02
C GLN A 366 -25.19 4.49 -1.15
N MET A 367 -25.56 3.21 -0.96
CA MET A 367 -25.32 2.19 -1.97
C MET A 367 -26.47 2.16 -3.00
N PRO A 368 -26.15 2.01 -4.31
CA PRO A 368 -27.14 1.78 -5.35
C PRO A 368 -27.98 0.52 -5.08
N LYS A 369 -29.24 0.57 -5.48
CA LYS A 369 -30.18 -0.53 -5.22
C LYS A 369 -29.69 -1.88 -5.76
N ARG A 370 -29.12 -1.92 -6.95
CA ARG A 370 -28.64 -3.17 -7.57
C ARG A 370 -27.49 -3.81 -6.78
N LEU A 371 -26.58 -3.00 -6.21
CA LEU A 371 -25.53 -3.52 -5.32
C LEU A 371 -26.11 -4.09 -4.02
N ASP A 372 -27.13 -3.43 -3.47
CA ASP A 372 -27.82 -3.95 -2.28
C ASP A 372 -28.66 -5.21 -2.58
N ASP A 373 -29.29 -5.29 -3.75
CA ASP A 373 -30.00 -6.50 -4.19
C ASP A 373 -29.03 -7.70 -4.28
N TYR A 374 -27.81 -7.47 -4.78
CA TYR A 374 -26.74 -8.49 -4.81
C TYR A 374 -26.25 -8.85 -3.40
N TYR A 375 -26.13 -7.86 -2.51
CA TYR A 375 -25.79 -8.11 -1.12
C TYR A 375 -26.81 -9.03 -0.41
N GLU A 376 -28.10 -8.89 -0.69
CA GLU A 376 -29.11 -9.76 -0.11
C GLU A 376 -29.04 -11.20 -0.68
N LYS A 377 -28.66 -11.34 -1.94
CA LYS A 377 -28.72 -12.60 -2.68
C LYS A 377 -27.45 -13.45 -2.58
N TYR A 378 -26.25 -12.81 -2.53
CA TYR A 378 -24.96 -13.48 -2.65
C TYR A 378 -24.05 -13.23 -1.45
N ASP A 379 -23.03 -14.07 -1.29
CA ASP A 379 -22.03 -13.97 -0.23
C ASP A 379 -20.67 -13.50 -0.75
N HIS A 380 -20.37 -13.71 -2.03
CA HIS A 380 -19.11 -13.37 -2.66
C HIS A 380 -19.32 -12.41 -3.83
N TYR A 381 -18.50 -11.35 -3.91
CA TYR A 381 -18.57 -10.34 -4.96
C TYR A 381 -17.22 -10.14 -5.62
N LEU A 382 -17.21 -10.03 -6.96
CA LEU A 382 -16.04 -9.64 -7.73
C LEU A 382 -16.37 -8.40 -8.57
N GLN A 383 -15.58 -7.35 -8.40
CA GLN A 383 -15.60 -6.14 -9.22
C GLN A 383 -14.55 -6.31 -10.32
N LEU A 384 -14.95 -6.87 -11.45
CA LEU A 384 -14.08 -7.09 -12.60
C LEU A 384 -14.07 -5.85 -13.49
N LYS A 385 -12.95 -5.14 -13.55
CA LYS A 385 -12.78 -3.97 -14.41
C LYS A 385 -12.00 -4.33 -15.67
N MET A 386 -12.65 -4.17 -16.82
CA MET A 386 -12.09 -4.40 -18.14
C MET A 386 -11.85 -3.10 -18.88
N ALA A 387 -10.99 -3.11 -19.89
CA ALA A 387 -10.75 -1.98 -20.78
C ALA A 387 -10.66 -2.42 -22.25
N GLY A 388 -10.88 -1.47 -23.16
CA GLY A 388 -10.71 -1.68 -24.60
C GLY A 388 -11.54 -2.83 -25.15
N ASN A 389 -10.90 -3.70 -25.90
CA ASN A 389 -11.56 -4.87 -26.52
C ASN A 389 -11.90 -5.96 -25.50
N GLY A 390 -11.17 -6.02 -24.37
CA GLY A 390 -11.46 -6.96 -23.28
C GLY A 390 -12.85 -6.80 -22.68
N ILE A 391 -13.52 -5.65 -22.89
CA ILE A 391 -14.91 -5.43 -22.46
C ILE A 391 -15.86 -6.41 -23.18
N GLU A 392 -15.71 -6.57 -24.49
CA GLU A 392 -16.54 -7.51 -25.26
C GLU A 392 -16.19 -8.96 -24.93
N GLU A 393 -14.90 -9.29 -24.80
CA GLU A 393 -14.48 -10.65 -24.37
C GLU A 393 -15.14 -11.03 -23.03
N ALA A 394 -15.14 -10.11 -22.06
CA ALA A 394 -15.78 -10.35 -20.75
C ALA A 394 -17.30 -10.46 -20.85
N ARG A 395 -17.94 -9.63 -21.67
CA ARG A 395 -19.39 -9.65 -21.86
C ARG A 395 -19.87 -10.98 -22.44
N GLU A 396 -19.24 -11.46 -23.50
CA GLU A 396 -19.58 -12.71 -24.14
C GLU A 396 -19.33 -13.91 -23.20
N TYR A 397 -18.19 -13.90 -22.54
CA TYR A 397 -17.82 -14.97 -21.63
C TYR A 397 -18.77 -15.04 -20.42
N LEU A 398 -18.99 -13.93 -19.71
CA LEU A 398 -19.82 -13.91 -18.51
C LEU A 398 -21.28 -14.26 -18.83
N LYS A 399 -21.79 -13.83 -19.95
CA LYS A 399 -23.11 -14.24 -20.42
C LYS A 399 -23.21 -15.76 -20.59
N SER A 400 -22.26 -16.36 -21.30
CA SER A 400 -22.23 -17.80 -21.52
C SER A 400 -21.99 -18.60 -20.24
N TYR A 401 -21.17 -18.06 -19.33
CA TYR A 401 -20.84 -18.71 -18.07
C TYR A 401 -22.06 -18.78 -17.14
N PHE A 402 -22.74 -17.65 -16.94
CA PHE A 402 -23.87 -17.54 -16.03
C PHE A 402 -25.18 -18.09 -16.60
N ASP A 403 -25.25 -18.49 -17.86
CA ASP A 403 -26.33 -19.33 -18.38
C ASP A 403 -26.38 -20.70 -17.69
N LYS A 404 -25.29 -21.15 -17.04
CA LYS A 404 -25.14 -22.48 -16.41
C LYS A 404 -24.71 -22.42 -14.95
N ALA A 405 -24.06 -21.38 -14.52
CA ALA A 405 -23.56 -21.18 -13.17
C ALA A 405 -24.64 -20.67 -12.21
N SER A 406 -24.41 -20.77 -10.91
CA SER A 406 -25.38 -20.40 -9.87
C SER A 406 -25.38 -18.92 -9.53
N GLY A 407 -24.28 -18.22 -9.83
CA GLY A 407 -24.13 -16.79 -9.64
C GLY A 407 -24.85 -15.95 -10.69
N ASP A 408 -24.51 -14.67 -10.72
CA ASP A 408 -25.04 -13.72 -11.68
C ASP A 408 -24.09 -12.51 -11.82
N TYR A 409 -24.27 -11.69 -12.85
CA TYR A 409 -23.50 -10.48 -13.03
C TYR A 409 -24.33 -9.35 -13.63
N PHE A 410 -23.83 -8.14 -13.53
CA PHE A 410 -24.33 -7.01 -14.28
C PHE A 410 -23.22 -6.05 -14.69
N GLU A 411 -23.43 -5.35 -15.78
CA GLU A 411 -22.57 -4.23 -16.17
C GLU A 411 -22.96 -3.01 -15.33
N ALA A 412 -22.02 -2.55 -14.51
CA ALA A 412 -22.24 -1.42 -13.62
C ALA A 412 -22.22 -0.11 -14.41
N ASP A 413 -23.16 0.78 -14.14
CA ASP A 413 -23.12 2.15 -14.62
C ASP A 413 -22.02 2.98 -13.91
N ALA A 414 -21.84 4.24 -14.30
CA ALA A 414 -20.82 5.10 -13.74
C ALA A 414 -20.99 5.34 -12.22
N ASN A 415 -22.23 5.48 -11.75
CA ASN A 415 -22.51 5.67 -10.33
C ASN A 415 -22.25 4.37 -9.54
N GLU A 416 -22.72 3.24 -10.04
CA GLU A 416 -22.50 1.92 -9.43
C GLU A 416 -21.01 1.57 -9.38
N THR A 417 -20.27 1.85 -10.47
CA THR A 417 -18.81 1.68 -10.53
C THR A 417 -18.10 2.50 -9.47
N SER A 418 -18.42 3.79 -9.36
CA SER A 418 -17.83 4.68 -8.37
C SER A 418 -18.15 4.24 -6.95
N LYS A 419 -19.41 3.89 -6.68
CA LYS A 419 -19.86 3.43 -5.36
C LYS A 419 -19.24 2.10 -4.96
N ALA A 420 -19.21 1.12 -5.86
CA ALA A 420 -18.59 -0.18 -5.61
C ALA A 420 -17.10 -0.05 -5.29
N ALA A 421 -16.36 0.72 -6.10
CA ALA A 421 -14.93 0.96 -5.92
C ALA A 421 -14.65 1.69 -4.59
N THR A 422 -15.40 2.74 -4.27
CA THR A 422 -15.23 3.48 -3.01
C THR A 422 -15.60 2.62 -1.80
N HIS A 423 -16.66 1.81 -1.91
CA HIS A 423 -17.08 0.90 -0.85
C HIS A 423 -16.01 -0.17 -0.56
N ARG A 424 -15.42 -0.75 -1.62
CA ARG A 424 -14.27 -1.66 -1.51
C ARG A 424 -13.07 -0.97 -0.86
N TYR A 425 -12.79 0.28 -1.25
CA TYR A 425 -11.68 1.06 -0.71
C TYR A 425 -11.83 1.33 0.79
N VAL A 426 -13.00 1.78 1.27
CA VAL A 426 -13.20 2.11 2.69
C VAL A 426 -13.16 0.88 3.58
N THR A 427 -13.32 -0.32 3.03
CA THR A 427 -13.26 -1.59 3.78
C THR A 427 -11.95 -1.75 4.56
N ALA A 428 -10.82 -1.28 4.01
CA ALA A 428 -9.52 -1.37 4.67
C ALA A 428 -9.44 -0.64 6.03
N GLY A 429 -10.30 0.37 6.26
CA GLY A 429 -10.36 1.11 7.53
C GLY A 429 -11.39 0.62 8.53
N VAL A 430 -12.25 -0.33 8.12
CA VAL A 430 -13.44 -0.70 8.90
C VAL A 430 -13.11 -1.42 10.20
N ALA A 431 -12.09 -2.28 10.20
CA ALA A 431 -11.66 -2.99 11.40
C ALA A 431 -11.21 -2.03 12.51
N ILE A 432 -10.39 -1.03 12.14
CA ILE A 432 -9.92 0.01 13.07
C ILE A 432 -11.11 0.81 13.60
N ARG A 433 -12.02 1.23 12.70
CA ARG A 433 -13.21 1.98 13.11
C ARG A 433 -14.10 1.18 14.06
N TYR A 434 -14.27 -0.11 13.81
CA TYR A 434 -15.02 -1.00 14.70
C TYR A 434 -14.38 -1.05 16.10
N GLN A 435 -13.06 -1.22 16.17
CA GLN A 435 -12.29 -1.23 17.43
C GLN A 435 -12.45 0.08 18.22
N GLU A 436 -12.29 1.24 17.55
CA GLU A 436 -12.44 2.58 18.16
C GLU A 436 -13.84 2.79 18.78
N LEU A 437 -14.87 2.22 18.17
CA LEU A 437 -16.26 2.36 18.66
C LEU A 437 -16.61 1.40 19.80
N LYS A 438 -16.01 0.21 19.84
CA LYS A 438 -16.31 -0.85 20.83
C LYS A 438 -15.48 -0.79 22.11
N GLN A 439 -14.45 0.06 22.16
CA GLN A 439 -13.49 0.23 23.27
C GLN A 439 -12.40 -0.83 23.37
N ASP A 440 -11.36 -0.53 24.15
CA ASP A 440 -10.03 -1.13 24.27
C ASP A 440 -9.92 -2.64 24.55
N SER A 441 -11.01 -3.38 24.52
CA SER A 441 -11.04 -4.83 24.81
C SER A 441 -11.01 -5.73 23.56
N ILE A 442 -10.94 -5.14 22.37
CA ILE A 442 -11.00 -5.87 21.10
C ILE A 442 -9.71 -5.66 20.33
N ASP A 443 -9.04 -6.75 19.99
CA ASP A 443 -7.88 -6.74 19.12
C ASP A 443 -8.26 -7.03 17.67
N ILE A 444 -7.40 -6.60 16.74
CA ILE A 444 -7.50 -6.88 15.32
C ILE A 444 -6.27 -7.69 14.91
N LEU A 445 -6.49 -8.77 14.19
CA LEU A 445 -5.44 -9.54 13.54
C LEU A 445 -5.54 -9.37 12.02
N PRO A 446 -4.76 -8.46 11.43
CA PRO A 446 -4.70 -8.31 9.99
C PRO A 446 -3.71 -9.29 9.38
N LEU A 447 -4.08 -9.92 8.27
CA LEU A 447 -3.24 -10.80 7.48
C LEU A 447 -3.36 -10.43 6.00
N ASP A 448 -2.23 -10.40 5.30
CA ASP A 448 -2.17 -10.34 3.85
C ASP A 448 -1.60 -11.68 3.35
N ILE A 449 -2.40 -12.43 2.65
CA ILE A 449 -2.07 -13.78 2.21
C ILE A 449 -1.93 -13.78 0.70
N ALA A 450 -0.77 -14.24 0.22
CA ALA A 450 -0.54 -14.52 -1.18
C ALA A 450 -0.69 -16.03 -1.41
N LEU A 451 -1.70 -16.41 -2.17
CA LEU A 451 -1.96 -17.80 -2.52
C LEU A 451 -1.12 -18.21 -3.73
N ALA A 452 -0.78 -19.49 -3.82
CA ALA A 452 -0.21 -20.04 -5.05
C ALA A 452 -1.18 -19.83 -6.22
N SER A 453 -0.65 -19.62 -7.43
CA SER A 453 -1.49 -19.37 -8.60
C SER A 453 -2.42 -20.54 -8.91
N ASN A 454 -1.99 -21.77 -8.61
CA ASN A 454 -2.75 -23.02 -8.83
C ASN A 454 -3.66 -23.42 -7.66
N ASP A 455 -3.82 -22.58 -6.63
CA ASP A 455 -4.68 -22.89 -5.50
C ASP A 455 -6.16 -22.71 -5.85
N TYR A 456 -6.84 -23.83 -6.16
CA TYR A 456 -8.28 -23.83 -6.44
C TYR A 456 -9.14 -23.55 -5.19
N LYS A 457 -8.63 -23.83 -3.99
CA LYS A 457 -9.37 -23.67 -2.74
C LYS A 457 -8.98 -22.36 -2.05
N TRP A 458 -9.00 -21.30 -2.82
CA TRP A 458 -8.58 -19.96 -2.42
C TRP A 458 -9.37 -19.37 -1.26
N PHE A 459 -10.63 -19.80 -1.07
CA PHE A 459 -11.46 -19.29 0.03
C PHE A 459 -11.18 -20.05 1.33
N GLU A 460 -10.91 -19.30 2.38
CA GLU A 460 -10.45 -19.80 3.66
C GLU A 460 -11.48 -20.60 4.45
N HIS A 461 -11.03 -21.73 4.99
CA HIS A 461 -11.73 -22.50 6.01
C HIS A 461 -10.84 -22.65 7.25
N LEU A 462 -11.10 -21.82 8.26
CA LEU A 462 -10.33 -21.85 9.51
C LEU A 462 -10.70 -23.05 10.38
N PRO A 463 -9.71 -23.65 11.10
CA PRO A 463 -10.01 -24.59 12.18
C PRO A 463 -10.92 -23.93 13.23
N LYS A 464 -11.86 -24.72 13.76
CA LYS A 464 -12.84 -24.25 14.75
C LYS A 464 -12.20 -23.55 15.96
N GLU A 465 -11.04 -24.03 16.42
CA GLU A 465 -10.31 -23.44 17.55
C GLU A 465 -9.79 -22.02 17.29
N ILE A 466 -9.61 -21.63 16.02
CA ILE A 466 -9.28 -20.28 15.57
C ILE A 466 -10.57 -19.50 15.36
N GLU A 467 -11.53 -20.07 14.62
CA GLU A 467 -12.78 -19.42 14.27
C GLU A 467 -13.60 -19.01 15.50
N ASP A 468 -13.65 -19.84 16.55
CA ASP A 468 -14.35 -19.55 17.80
C ASP A 468 -13.81 -18.31 18.54
N LYS A 469 -12.62 -17.81 18.19
CA LYS A 469 -12.01 -16.60 18.77
C LYS A 469 -12.28 -15.32 17.98
N ILE A 470 -12.86 -15.45 16.79
CA ILE A 470 -13.12 -14.34 15.89
C ILE A 470 -14.57 -13.89 16.04
N GLU A 471 -14.81 -12.59 16.15
CA GLU A 471 -16.14 -11.97 16.15
C GLU A 471 -16.59 -11.67 14.72
N HIS A 472 -15.68 -11.11 13.90
CA HIS A 472 -15.93 -10.81 12.49
C HIS A 472 -14.70 -11.13 11.63
N LYS A 473 -14.96 -11.75 10.48
CA LYS A 473 -13.99 -11.96 9.39
C LYS A 473 -14.29 -10.96 8.28
N ILE A 474 -13.34 -10.09 7.98
CA ILE A 474 -13.46 -9.10 6.92
C ILE A 474 -12.55 -9.55 5.77
N TYR A 475 -13.14 -10.19 4.76
CA TYR A 475 -12.41 -10.70 3.60
C TYR A 475 -12.62 -9.82 2.39
N TYR A 476 -11.53 -9.37 1.83
CA TYR A 476 -11.46 -8.63 0.59
C TYR A 476 -10.06 -8.81 0.00
N GLY A 477 -9.86 -8.52 -1.27
CA GLY A 477 -8.54 -8.73 -1.87
C GLY A 477 -8.51 -8.50 -3.36
N HIS A 478 -7.35 -8.79 -3.92
CA HIS A 478 -7.08 -8.76 -5.35
C HIS A 478 -7.18 -10.19 -5.88
N LEU A 479 -8.41 -10.64 -6.21
CA LEU A 479 -8.65 -12.04 -6.57
C LEU A 479 -7.79 -12.50 -7.74
N LEU A 480 -7.67 -11.66 -8.77
CA LEU A 480 -6.94 -12.02 -9.97
C LEU A 480 -5.43 -12.20 -9.75
N ASP A 481 -4.89 -11.57 -8.70
CA ASP A 481 -3.51 -11.75 -8.23
C ASP A 481 -3.38 -12.78 -7.11
N HIS A 482 -4.48 -13.40 -6.69
CA HIS A 482 -4.53 -14.30 -5.53
C HIS A 482 -3.94 -13.68 -4.24
N VAL A 483 -4.15 -12.38 -4.03
CA VAL A 483 -3.74 -11.67 -2.80
C VAL A 483 -4.98 -11.30 -1.98
N MET A 484 -5.10 -11.90 -0.80
CA MET A 484 -6.25 -11.74 0.08
C MET A 484 -5.88 -10.94 1.32
N HIS A 485 -6.66 -9.92 1.61
CA HIS A 485 -6.63 -9.20 2.87
C HIS A 485 -7.66 -9.81 3.81
N GLN A 486 -7.20 -10.25 4.98
CA GLN A 486 -8.03 -10.91 5.97
C GLN A 486 -7.88 -10.16 7.30
N ASP A 487 -8.83 -9.30 7.62
CA ASP A 487 -8.85 -8.62 8.90
C ASP A 487 -9.79 -9.37 9.86
N TYR A 488 -9.24 -10.00 10.88
CA TYR A 488 -10.03 -10.64 11.94
C TYR A 488 -10.24 -9.68 13.10
N ILE A 489 -11.48 -9.35 13.38
CA ILE A 489 -11.88 -8.67 14.60
C ILE A 489 -12.08 -9.74 15.65
N LEU A 490 -11.30 -9.71 16.72
CA LEU A 490 -11.29 -10.75 17.74
C LEU A 490 -12.37 -10.53 18.79
N LYS A 491 -12.80 -11.61 19.43
CA LYS A 491 -13.70 -11.52 20.59
C LYS A 491 -12.97 -10.84 21.76
N PRO A 492 -13.70 -10.16 22.67
CA PRO A 492 -13.11 -9.52 23.82
C PRO A 492 -12.23 -10.46 24.66
N GLY A 493 -11.01 -10.00 25.00
CA GLY A 493 -10.07 -10.76 25.81
C GLY A 493 -9.21 -11.80 25.06
N VAL A 494 -9.36 -11.91 23.74
CA VAL A 494 -8.46 -12.74 22.91
C VAL A 494 -7.22 -11.94 22.55
N ASP A 495 -6.06 -12.51 22.84
CA ASP A 495 -4.76 -11.95 22.49
C ASP A 495 -4.44 -12.19 21.01
N ALA A 496 -4.29 -11.10 20.24
CA ALA A 496 -4.00 -11.16 18.81
C ALA A 496 -2.64 -11.78 18.51
N HIS A 497 -1.63 -11.57 19.37
CA HIS A 497 -0.29 -12.13 19.17
C HIS A 497 -0.27 -13.65 19.31
N GLU A 498 -0.95 -14.19 20.32
CA GLU A 498 -1.06 -15.64 20.51
C GLU A 498 -1.92 -16.30 19.43
N LEU A 499 -3.02 -15.66 19.04
CA LEU A 499 -3.85 -16.17 17.94
C LEU A 499 -3.08 -16.16 16.63
N LYS A 500 -2.29 -15.12 16.37
CA LYS A 500 -1.42 -14.99 15.21
C LYS A 500 -0.47 -16.19 15.08
N LYS A 501 0.20 -16.60 16.16
CA LYS A 501 1.08 -17.77 16.14
C LYS A 501 0.34 -19.05 15.72
N LYS A 502 -0.92 -19.20 16.13
CA LYS A 502 -1.74 -20.34 15.73
C LYS A 502 -2.16 -20.28 14.26
N CYS A 503 -2.59 -19.11 13.81
CA CYS A 503 -2.91 -18.88 12.41
C CYS A 503 -1.70 -19.17 11.52
N LEU A 504 -0.50 -18.73 11.92
CA LEU A 504 0.73 -19.01 11.19
C LEU A 504 1.01 -20.49 11.04
N LYS A 505 0.97 -21.25 12.15
CA LYS A 505 1.19 -22.69 12.09
C LYS A 505 0.20 -23.37 11.15
N PHE A 506 -1.06 -22.94 11.18
CA PHE A 506 -2.08 -23.42 10.26
C PHE A 506 -1.74 -23.08 8.80
N TRP A 507 -1.46 -21.82 8.49
CA TRP A 507 -1.16 -21.37 7.13
C TRP A 507 0.12 -22.01 6.58
N MET A 508 1.16 -22.16 7.40
CA MET A 508 2.39 -22.86 6.98
C MET A 508 2.15 -24.34 6.67
N SER A 509 1.14 -24.96 7.27
CA SER A 509 0.79 -26.36 6.99
C SER A 509 0.01 -26.57 5.69
N VAL A 510 -0.58 -25.49 5.13
CA VAL A 510 -1.36 -25.52 3.87
C VAL A 510 -0.65 -24.81 2.71
N THR A 511 0.67 -24.66 2.77
CA THR A 511 1.55 -24.14 1.71
C THR A 511 1.23 -22.71 1.25
N LEU A 512 0.88 -21.81 2.16
CA LEU A 512 0.58 -20.43 1.82
C LEU A 512 1.78 -19.50 2.02
N PHE A 513 1.90 -18.54 1.12
CA PHE A 513 2.87 -17.45 1.24
C PHE A 513 2.22 -16.27 1.96
N ILE A 514 2.77 -15.92 3.11
CA ILE A 514 2.33 -14.77 3.87
C ILE A 514 3.19 -13.59 3.45
N GLN A 515 2.55 -12.51 3.00
CA GLN A 515 3.26 -11.31 2.57
C GLN A 515 4.10 -10.76 3.74
N PRO A 516 5.40 -10.45 3.53
CA PRO A 516 6.26 -9.90 4.58
C PRO A 516 5.77 -8.56 5.12
N ASN A 517 4.91 -7.87 4.37
CA ASN A 517 4.31 -6.59 4.75
C ASN A 517 3.26 -6.70 5.87
N THR A 518 2.87 -7.92 6.23
CA THR A 518 2.14 -8.14 7.48
C THR A 518 3.12 -8.16 8.63
N MET A 519 2.67 -7.91 9.86
CA MET A 519 3.48 -7.95 11.10
C MET A 519 4.38 -9.21 11.26
N LEU A 520 4.38 -10.10 10.30
CA LEU A 520 5.03 -11.41 10.28
C LEU A 520 6.33 -11.46 9.48
N GLY A 521 6.51 -10.58 8.50
CA GLY A 521 7.70 -10.59 7.64
C GLY A 521 9.02 -10.43 8.38
N ILE A 522 9.00 -9.79 9.54
CA ILE A 522 10.20 -9.60 10.37
C ILE A 522 10.69 -10.91 11.00
N TYR A 523 9.82 -11.84 11.35
CA TYR A 523 10.21 -13.08 12.01
C TYR A 523 10.80 -14.16 11.09
N ILE A 524 10.42 -14.18 9.82
CA ILE A 524 10.91 -15.20 8.86
C ILE A 524 12.34 -14.89 8.40
N TRP A 525 12.75 -13.63 8.40
CA TRP A 525 14.11 -13.22 8.01
C TRP A 525 15.16 -13.41 9.11
N GLN A 526 14.78 -13.38 10.38
CA GLN A 526 15.72 -13.57 11.49
C GLN A 526 16.14 -15.03 11.74
N HIS A 527 15.55 -16.01 11.07
CA HIS A 527 15.80 -17.43 11.29
C HIS A 527 16.28 -18.23 10.06
N ARG A 528 16.89 -17.58 9.07
CA ARG A 528 17.71 -18.32 8.10
C ARG A 528 19.18 -18.15 8.47
N PRO A 529 19.91 -19.29 8.68
CA PRO A 529 21.35 -19.28 8.93
C PRO A 529 22.12 -18.73 7.75
#